data_ab1c24657fb4c5241ee263397bdb68d2
#
_entry.id   ab1c24657fb4c5241ee263397bdb68d2
#
_cell.length_a   1.000
_cell.length_b   1.000
_cell.length_c   1.000
_cell.angle_alpha   90.00
_cell.angle_beta   90.00
_cell.angle_gamma   90.00
#
_symmetry.space_group_name_H-M   'P 1'
#
loop_
_entity.id
_entity.type
_entity.pdbx_description
1 polymer ?
#
loop_
_entity_poly.entity_id
_entity_poly.type
_entity_poly.pdbx_seq_one_letter_code
_entity_poly.pdbx_strand_id
1 'polypeptide(L)'
;MKIGVISSYACIRTANNYGALLQYYALQKYLMNRGHDVFWIRSILPQSHLRIFLRHIKNYKNLRLVHDFYKCHKTFIDFQKKFLKVTSREYKGNDDLSINCPFADFYITGSDQVWG
;
A
#
# COMPACT_ATOMS: atom_id res chain seq x y z
N MET A 1 -22.60 2.92 0.89
CA MET A 1 -22.02 1.66 1.34
C MET A 1 -20.57 1.87 1.68
N LYS A 2 -20.05 1.13 2.65
CA LYS A 2 -18.65 1.16 3.05
C LYS A 2 -17.88 0.05 2.33
N ILE A 3 -16.83 0.41 1.60
CA ILE A 3 -16.08 -0.51 0.75
C ILE A 3 -14.61 -0.56 1.19
N GLY A 4 -14.16 -1.76 1.56
CA GLY A 4 -12.76 -2.03 1.86
C GLY A 4 -12.01 -2.52 0.62
N VAL A 5 -10.88 -1.90 0.28
CA VAL A 5 -10.04 -2.35 -0.83
C VAL A 5 -8.80 -3.05 -0.29
N ILE A 6 -8.61 -4.30 -0.71
CA ILE A 6 -7.43 -5.10 -0.41
C ILE A 6 -6.57 -5.15 -1.67
N SER A 7 -5.39 -4.59 -1.59
CA SER A 7 -4.43 -4.67 -2.68
C SER A 7 -3.02 -4.82 -2.12
N SER A 8 -2.07 -5.16 -2.95
CA SER A 8 -0.68 -5.37 -2.54
C SER A 8 -0.02 -4.08 -2.01
N TYR A 9 -0.36 -3.73 -0.77
CA TYR A 9 0.24 -2.58 -0.07
C TYR A 9 1.76 -2.73 0.12
N ALA A 10 2.25 -3.96 0.13
CA ALA A 10 3.67 -4.24 0.24
C ALA A 10 4.49 -3.62 -0.89
N CYS A 11 3.91 -3.47 -2.08
CA CYS A 11 4.56 -2.78 -3.20
C CYS A 11 4.86 -1.31 -2.89
N ILE A 12 4.10 -0.70 -2.03
CA ILE A 12 4.26 0.70 -1.64
C ILE A 12 5.51 0.89 -0.75
N ARG A 13 5.83 -0.10 0.07
CA ARG A 13 7.00 -0.04 0.95
C ARG A 13 8.32 -0.32 0.25
N THR A 14 8.29 -1.08 -0.83
CA THR A 14 9.52 -1.65 -1.39
C THR A 14 9.98 -1.03 -2.68
N ALA A 15 9.13 -0.35 -3.44
CA ALA A 15 9.49 -0.01 -4.81
C ALA A 15 8.86 1.28 -5.38
N ASN A 16 8.32 2.19 -4.58
CA ASN A 16 7.72 3.43 -5.12
C ASN A 16 6.87 3.16 -6.39
N ASN A 17 5.98 2.17 -6.32
CA ASN A 17 5.18 1.79 -7.47
C ASN A 17 4.05 2.80 -7.69
N TYR A 18 4.33 3.82 -8.51
CA TYR A 18 3.36 4.86 -8.85
C TYR A 18 2.14 4.32 -9.59
N GLY A 19 2.32 3.29 -10.40
CA GLY A 19 1.21 2.65 -11.11
C GLY A 19 0.16 2.08 -10.16
N ALA A 20 0.58 1.28 -9.19
CA ALA A 20 -0.32 0.73 -8.18
C ALA A 20 -0.98 1.83 -7.32
N LEU A 21 -0.23 2.88 -6.98
CA LEU A 21 -0.74 4.01 -6.21
C LEU A 21 -1.83 4.78 -6.97
N LEU A 22 -1.59 5.10 -8.23
CA LEU A 22 -2.53 5.84 -9.06
C LEU A 22 -3.76 5.01 -9.41
N GLN A 23 -3.60 3.72 -9.65
CA GLN A 23 -4.70 2.79 -9.87
C GLN A 23 -5.64 2.75 -8.66
N TYR A 24 -5.08 2.65 -7.45
CA TYR A 24 -5.89 2.69 -6.24
C TYR A 24 -6.57 4.05 -6.06
N TYR A 25 -5.85 5.15 -6.27
CA TYR A 25 -6.43 6.49 -6.18
C TYR A 25 -7.60 6.67 -7.15
N ALA A 26 -7.45 6.23 -8.40
CA ALA A 26 -8.50 6.29 -9.41
C ALA A 26 -9.73 5.46 -8.99
N LEU A 27 -9.52 4.23 -8.50
CA LEU A 27 -10.60 3.38 -8.00
C LEU A 27 -11.33 4.02 -6.81
N GLN A 28 -10.57 4.55 -5.83
CA GLN A 28 -11.14 5.26 -4.69
C GLN A 28 -12.00 6.44 -5.14
N LYS A 29 -11.49 7.28 -6.03
CA LYS A 29 -12.22 8.44 -6.56
C LYS A 29 -13.47 8.03 -7.34
N TYR A 30 -13.37 7.02 -8.16
CA TYR A 30 -14.49 6.50 -8.94
C TYR A 30 -15.65 6.03 -8.04
N LEU A 31 -15.33 5.27 -6.99
CA LEU A 31 -16.34 4.76 -6.05
C LEU A 31 -16.90 5.87 -5.14
N MET A 32 -16.04 6.80 -4.67
CA MET A 32 -16.49 7.94 -3.86
C MET A 32 -17.43 8.86 -4.63
N ASN A 33 -17.18 9.10 -5.92
CA ASN A 33 -18.06 9.88 -6.78
C ASN A 33 -19.44 9.23 -6.98
N ARG A 34 -19.57 7.93 -6.69
CA ARG A 34 -20.83 7.19 -6.66
C ARG A 34 -21.50 7.12 -5.29
N GLY A 35 -20.98 7.89 -4.32
CA GLY A 35 -21.54 7.96 -2.97
C GLY A 35 -21.13 6.83 -2.02
N HIS A 36 -20.04 6.12 -2.33
CA HIS A 36 -19.53 5.07 -1.45
C HIS A 36 -18.43 5.62 -0.54
N ASP A 37 -18.37 5.10 0.69
CA ASP A 37 -17.26 5.34 1.61
C ASP A 37 -16.19 4.27 1.40
N VAL A 38 -15.04 4.68 0.83
CA VAL A 38 -13.99 3.75 0.38
C VAL A 38 -12.73 3.95 1.19
N PHE A 39 -12.14 2.86 1.64
CA PHE A 39 -10.87 2.88 2.36
C PHE A 39 -9.97 1.71 1.95
N TRP A 40 -8.66 1.98 1.96
CA TRP A 40 -7.64 0.98 1.65
C TRP A 40 -7.19 0.25 2.91
N ILE A 41 -7.19 -1.07 2.88
CA ILE A 41 -6.72 -1.90 3.98
C ILE A 41 -5.21 -2.06 3.88
N ARG A 42 -4.50 -1.55 4.89
CA ARG A 42 -3.03 -1.62 4.97
C ARG A 42 -2.58 -3.01 5.38
N SER A 43 -2.57 -3.95 4.44
CA SER A 43 -2.04 -5.30 4.65
C SER A 43 -0.57 -5.37 4.26
N ILE A 44 0.26 -5.87 5.15
CA ILE A 44 1.70 -6.05 4.93
C ILE A 44 2.00 -7.54 4.99
N LEU A 45 2.46 -8.07 3.89
CA LEU A 45 3.01 -9.41 3.89
C LEU A 45 4.23 -9.48 4.82
N PRO A 46 4.35 -10.53 5.65
CA PRO A 46 5.50 -10.70 6.53
C PRO A 46 6.76 -10.87 5.70
N GLN A 47 7.46 -9.78 5.48
CA GLN A 47 8.78 -9.83 4.86
C GLN A 47 9.84 -9.88 5.96
N SER A 48 10.79 -10.78 5.81
CA SER A 48 11.95 -10.86 6.71
C SER A 48 12.68 -9.52 6.71
N HIS A 49 12.74 -8.87 7.87
CA HIS A 49 13.49 -7.62 8.07
C HIS A 49 14.94 -7.73 7.61
N LEU A 50 15.50 -8.94 7.71
CA LEU A 50 16.85 -9.25 7.25
C LEU A 50 17.00 -9.10 5.73
N ARG A 51 16.01 -9.53 4.94
CA ARG A 51 16.04 -9.37 3.47
C ARG A 51 15.96 -7.91 3.05
N ILE A 52 15.16 -7.12 3.74
CA ILE A 52 15.05 -5.67 3.48
C ILE A 52 16.38 -5.01 3.82
N PHE A 53 16.96 -5.32 4.96
CA PHE A 53 18.23 -4.77 5.43
C PHE A 53 19.40 -5.13 4.50
N LEU A 54 19.52 -6.40 4.07
CA LEU A 54 20.55 -6.84 3.13
C LEU A 54 20.42 -6.20 1.74
N ARG A 55 19.18 -5.96 1.27
CA ARG A 55 18.94 -5.25 0.02
C ARG A 55 19.38 -3.78 0.13
N HIS A 56 19.16 -3.14 1.27
CA HIS A 56 19.64 -1.78 1.51
C HIS A 56 21.16 -1.70 1.55
N ILE A 57 21.84 -2.62 2.25
CA ILE A 57 23.31 -2.63 2.33
C ILE A 57 23.94 -2.80 0.95
N LYS A 58 23.37 -3.63 0.08
CA LYS A 58 23.90 -3.85 -1.27
C LYS A 58 23.83 -2.58 -2.14
N ASN A 59 22.93 -1.65 -1.85
CA ASN A 59 22.75 -0.41 -2.61
C ASN A 59 23.53 0.79 -2.05
N TYR A 60 24.18 0.66 -0.89
CA TYR A 60 24.92 1.78 -0.25
C TYR A 60 26.18 2.26 -0.99
N LYS A 61 26.57 1.62 -2.09
CA LYS A 61 27.74 2.05 -2.87
C LYS A 61 27.52 3.38 -3.63
N ASN A 62 26.30 3.91 -3.67
CA ASN A 62 26.02 5.17 -4.37
C ASN A 62 25.11 6.08 -3.56
N LEU A 63 25.70 7.01 -2.80
CA LEU A 63 25.02 7.97 -1.93
C LEU A 63 23.98 8.84 -2.68
N ARG A 64 24.21 9.14 -3.96
CA ARG A 64 23.25 9.88 -4.80
C ARG A 64 21.96 9.11 -5.01
N LEU A 65 22.05 7.82 -5.35
CA LEU A 65 20.88 6.97 -5.54
C LEU A 65 20.05 6.82 -4.25
N VAL A 66 20.73 6.80 -3.10
CA VAL A 66 20.06 6.74 -1.80
C VAL A 66 19.29 8.03 -1.53
N HIS A 67 19.90 9.19 -1.77
CA HIS A 67 19.24 10.49 -1.59
C HIS A 67 18.01 10.64 -2.51
N ASP A 68 18.14 10.30 -3.78
CA ASP A 68 17.05 10.40 -4.77
C ASP A 68 15.90 9.43 -4.42
N PHE A 69 16.24 8.23 -3.94
CA PHE A 69 15.26 7.27 -3.44
C PHE A 69 14.47 7.84 -2.26
N TYR A 70 15.14 8.44 -1.27
CA TYR A 70 14.46 9.04 -0.12
C TYR A 70 13.57 10.22 -0.52
N LYS A 71 14.00 11.06 -1.45
CA LYS A 71 13.20 12.18 -1.97
C LYS A 71 11.94 11.69 -2.68
N CYS A 72 12.08 10.72 -3.57
CA CYS A 72 10.94 10.10 -4.25
C CYS A 72 10.00 9.40 -3.27
N HIS A 73 10.55 8.70 -2.28
CA HIS A 73 9.77 8.00 -1.27
C HIS A 73 8.96 8.96 -0.40
N LYS A 74 9.53 10.11 -0.03
CA LYS A 74 8.80 11.14 0.72
C LYS A 74 7.62 11.67 -0.07
N THR A 75 7.81 12.04 -1.34
CA THR A 75 6.73 12.51 -2.22
C THR A 75 5.61 11.48 -2.34
N PHE A 76 5.97 10.21 -2.43
CA PHE A 76 5.04 9.09 -2.50
C PHE A 76 4.19 8.97 -1.23
N ILE A 77 4.82 9.03 -0.05
CA ILE A 77 4.13 9.00 1.24
C ILE A 77 3.24 10.23 1.45
N ASP A 78 3.71 11.40 1.06
CA ASP A 78 2.94 12.65 1.17
C ASP A 78 1.69 12.59 0.28
N PHE A 79 1.80 12.03 -0.93
CA PHE A 79 0.65 11.77 -1.78
C PHE A 79 -0.36 10.82 -1.12
N GLN A 80 0.12 9.71 -0.56
CA GLN A 80 -0.75 8.78 0.14
C GLN A 80 -1.51 9.43 1.29
N LYS A 81 -0.79 10.14 2.17
CA LYS A 81 -1.40 10.81 3.32
C LYS A 81 -2.44 11.85 2.92
N LYS A 82 -2.21 12.54 1.79
CA LYS A 82 -3.07 13.62 1.33
C LYS A 82 -4.31 13.13 0.58
N PHE A 83 -4.19 12.08 -0.20
CA PHE A 83 -5.20 11.70 -1.17
C PHE A 83 -5.86 10.34 -0.94
N LEU A 84 -5.24 9.47 -0.14
CA LEU A 84 -5.75 8.13 0.09
C LEU A 84 -6.36 8.00 1.48
N LYS A 85 -7.56 7.42 1.52
CA LYS A 85 -8.18 7.00 2.76
C LYS A 85 -7.74 5.57 3.07
N VAL A 86 -6.95 5.42 4.12
CA VAL A 86 -6.37 4.11 4.51
C VAL A 86 -6.78 3.76 5.95
N THR A 87 -6.73 2.48 6.30
CA THR A 87 -6.96 2.06 7.69
C THR A 87 -5.88 2.63 8.61
N SER A 88 -6.25 3.03 9.82
CA SER A 88 -5.31 3.47 10.85
C SER A 88 -4.38 2.34 11.30
N ARG A 89 -4.94 1.12 11.39
CA ARG A 89 -4.20 -0.09 11.72
C ARG A 89 -3.55 -0.69 10.47
N GLU A 90 -2.36 -1.26 10.67
CA GLU A 90 -1.61 -2.05 9.71
C GLU A 90 -1.77 -3.53 10.06
N TYR A 91 -2.18 -4.36 9.09
CA TYR A 91 -2.43 -5.78 9.27
C TYR A 91 -1.22 -6.59 8.81
N LYS A 92 -0.72 -7.46 9.69
CA LYS A 92 0.48 -8.26 9.45
C LYS A 92 0.12 -9.65 8.93
N GLY A 93 0.08 -9.77 7.62
CA GLY A 93 -0.26 -11.04 6.96
C GLY A 93 -1.75 -11.36 6.93
N ASN A 94 -2.05 -12.51 6.35
CA ASN A 94 -3.43 -12.95 6.15
C ASN A 94 -4.13 -13.34 7.46
N ASP A 95 -3.40 -13.92 8.41
CA ASP A 95 -3.97 -14.36 9.68
C ASP A 95 -4.48 -13.18 10.51
N ASP A 96 -3.68 -12.12 10.62
CA ASP A 96 -4.09 -10.90 11.33
C ASP A 96 -5.28 -10.22 10.63
N LEU A 97 -5.29 -10.22 9.30
CA LEU A 97 -6.39 -9.66 8.53
C LEU A 97 -7.68 -10.49 8.70
N SER A 98 -7.59 -11.82 8.73
CA SER A 98 -8.77 -12.68 8.88
C SER A 98 -9.43 -12.54 10.25
N ILE A 99 -8.64 -12.36 11.32
CA ILE A 99 -9.14 -12.20 12.69
C ILE A 99 -9.68 -10.79 12.95
N ASN A 100 -9.00 -9.78 12.42
CA ASN A 100 -9.23 -8.37 12.75
C ASN A 100 -9.68 -7.54 11.53
N CYS A 101 -10.36 -8.14 10.56
CA CYS A 101 -10.79 -7.46 9.35
C CYS A 101 -11.61 -6.21 9.69
N PRO A 102 -11.27 -5.03 9.15
CA PRO A 102 -12.04 -3.82 9.40
C PRO A 102 -13.40 -3.93 8.75
N PHE A 103 -14.46 -3.58 9.45
CA PHE A 103 -15.82 -3.70 8.95
C PHE A 103 -16.03 -2.88 7.66
N ALA A 104 -16.57 -3.55 6.64
CA ALA A 104 -17.07 -2.98 5.40
C ALA A 104 -18.26 -3.80 4.89
N ASP A 105 -19.13 -3.15 4.11
CA ASP A 105 -20.26 -3.84 3.47
C ASP A 105 -19.78 -4.75 2.33
N PHE A 106 -18.71 -4.34 1.64
CA PHE A 106 -18.07 -5.08 0.56
C PHE A 106 -16.56 -4.95 0.61
N TYR A 107 -15.88 -5.99 0.14
CA TYR A 107 -14.43 -5.99 -0.07
C TYR A 107 -14.11 -6.19 -1.54
N ILE A 108 -13.24 -5.36 -2.06
CA ILE A 108 -12.73 -5.45 -3.43
C ILE A 108 -11.26 -5.82 -3.36
N THR A 109 -10.90 -6.88 -4.03
CA THR A 109 -9.50 -7.21 -4.30
C THR A 109 -9.21 -6.80 -5.74
N GLY A 110 -8.23 -5.97 -5.92
CA GLY A 110 -7.84 -5.50 -7.25
C GLY A 110 -6.36 -5.66 -7.45
N SER A 111 -5.99 -6.12 -8.61
CA SER A 111 -4.70 -6.16 -9.22
C SER A 111 -4.24 -7.56 -9.63
N ASP A 112 -3.51 -7.57 -10.70
CA ASP A 112 -2.82 -8.67 -11.33
C ASP A 112 -1.86 -9.45 -10.40
N GLN A 113 -1.48 -8.90 -9.27
CA GLN A 113 -0.53 -9.53 -8.33
C GLN A 113 -1.18 -10.23 -7.12
N VAL A 114 -2.48 -10.31 -7.06
CA VAL A 114 -3.20 -11.00 -5.97
C VAL A 114 -3.19 -12.52 -6.14
N TRP A 115 -2.92 -12.99 -7.35
CA TRP A 115 -2.98 -14.40 -7.74
C TRP A 115 -1.61 -15.00 -8.11
N GLY A 116 -0.52 -14.31 -7.82
CA GLY A 116 0.86 -14.75 -8.07
C GLY A 116 1.46 -15.58 -6.94
#